data_ef3eaaa2318bd28378cecce4f1e72a22
#
_entry.id   ef3eaaa2318bd28378cecce4f1e72a22
#
_cell.length_a   1.000
_cell.length_b   1.000
_cell.length_c   1.000
_cell.angle_alpha   90.00
_cell.angle_beta   90.00
_cell.angle_gamma   90.00
#
_symmetry.space_group_name_H-M   'P 1'
#
loop_
_entity.id
_entity.type
_entity.pdbx_description
1 polymer ?
#
loop_
_entity_poly.entity_id
_entity_poly.type
_entity_poly.pdbx_seq_one_letter_code
_entity_poly.pdbx_strand_id
1 'polypeptide(L)'
;MASANYSCSAPPPPSSFFVSSSSTTKRPPFFFAPTASDSNSSSSSSSLSSTRRWFNPLRRRKFDQPPQIERHWVEAPHQPLASSERFSVASYNILADRNASQHRDLYVNVPSYYVNWDRRKRVICKELFGWDPDIICLQEVDKYIELSNILAKAGYAGSYKRRTGDTADGCAMFWKADKFRLLESESIQFKDIGLRDNVAQLLVFEEYLLNRSLYNRKFGYTGREVVQMCESDSRRLLVGNIHVLYNPNRGEVKLGQIRFLLSRAKALSERWGNSPIVLAGDFNSTPQSGIYKFLSSSELNIMLYDRKELSGQKLCRPAQVLGKKKETVAVHPLKLNSSYATIDGSTSTRGFNGEPLATSYHSKFLGTVDYLWYSDGILPTRVLDTVSIGDLVRTGGLPCKKVGSDHLALVSEFSFLDANNTSTKIVAEASP
;
A
#
# COMPACT_ATOMS: atom_id res chain seq x y z
N MET A 1 8.34 -29.69 51.55
CA MET A 1 8.58 -31.12 51.30
C MET A 1 7.62 -31.60 50.23
N ALA A 2 8.14 -32.41 49.33
CA ALA A 2 7.52 -33.08 48.19
C ALA A 2 7.50 -32.31 46.88
N SER A 3 8.60 -32.51 46.14
CA SER A 3 8.72 -32.28 44.68
C SER A 3 8.06 -33.42 43.93
N ALA A 4 7.23 -33.10 42.93
CA ALA A 4 6.76 -34.10 41.97
C ALA A 4 7.31 -33.75 40.60
N ASN A 5 8.27 -34.55 40.14
CA ASN A 5 8.80 -34.57 38.78
C ASN A 5 7.80 -35.26 37.85
N TYR A 6 7.33 -34.62 36.81
CA TYR A 6 6.70 -35.26 35.65
C TYR A 6 7.62 -35.14 34.45
N SER A 7 8.18 -36.30 34.07
CA SER A 7 8.86 -36.50 32.79
C SER A 7 7.81 -36.75 31.70
N CYS A 8 7.74 -35.91 30.67
CA CYS A 8 6.98 -36.16 29.44
C CYS A 8 7.96 -36.69 28.38
N SER A 9 7.78 -37.94 28.02
CA SER A 9 8.43 -38.60 26.87
C SER A 9 7.75 -38.16 25.55
N ALA A 10 8.59 -37.85 24.56
CA ALA A 10 8.18 -37.50 23.20
C ALA A 10 7.70 -38.75 22.41
N PRO A 11 6.72 -38.61 21.50
CA PRO A 11 6.31 -39.69 20.60
C PRO A 11 7.31 -39.80 19.40
N PRO A 12 7.43 -41.00 18.78
CA PRO A 12 8.34 -41.28 17.69
C PRO A 12 7.82 -40.72 16.36
N PRO A 13 8.70 -40.48 15.35
CA PRO A 13 8.32 -39.96 14.05
C PRO A 13 7.65 -41.02 13.16
N PRO A 14 6.73 -40.65 12.24
CA PRO A 14 6.12 -41.59 11.32
C PRO A 14 7.07 -42.01 10.20
N SER A 15 7.01 -43.26 9.85
CA SER A 15 7.77 -43.95 8.80
C SER A 15 7.49 -43.43 7.41
N SER A 16 8.56 -43.28 6.63
CA SER A 16 8.57 -42.96 5.19
C SER A 16 8.02 -44.11 4.36
N PHE A 17 7.01 -43.84 3.53
CA PHE A 17 6.64 -44.69 2.41
C PHE A 17 7.23 -44.12 1.13
N PHE A 18 8.14 -44.87 0.52
CA PHE A 18 8.59 -44.69 -0.87
C PHE A 18 7.49 -45.15 -1.79
N VAL A 19 7.04 -44.26 -2.70
CA VAL A 19 6.29 -44.63 -3.89
C VAL A 19 7.07 -44.18 -5.10
N SER A 20 7.54 -45.14 -5.86
CA SER A 20 8.14 -44.98 -7.19
C SER A 20 7.08 -44.57 -8.19
N SER A 21 7.26 -43.47 -8.89
CA SER A 21 6.45 -43.09 -10.05
C SER A 21 7.28 -43.13 -11.32
N SER A 22 6.92 -44.03 -12.21
CA SER A 22 7.38 -44.13 -13.59
C SER A 22 6.92 -42.96 -14.43
N SER A 23 7.86 -42.39 -15.17
CA SER A 23 7.65 -41.34 -16.17
C SER A 23 7.00 -41.90 -17.44
N THR A 24 5.88 -41.32 -17.88
CA THR A 24 5.41 -41.41 -19.27
C THR A 24 5.14 -40.00 -19.79
N THR A 25 5.99 -39.59 -20.68
CA THR A 25 5.87 -38.40 -21.51
C THR A 25 4.73 -38.55 -22.51
N LYS A 26 3.73 -37.67 -22.48
CA LYS A 26 2.78 -37.48 -23.61
C LYS A 26 2.90 -36.03 -24.09
N ARG A 27 3.31 -35.91 -25.38
CA ARG A 27 3.25 -34.67 -26.17
C ARG A 27 1.80 -34.34 -26.54
N PRO A 28 1.36 -33.07 -26.60
CA PRO A 28 0.07 -32.67 -27.14
C PRO A 28 0.13 -32.60 -28.69
N PRO A 29 -1.00 -32.81 -29.39
CA PRO A 29 -1.07 -32.87 -30.85
C PRO A 29 -1.04 -31.49 -31.51
N PHE A 30 -0.38 -31.44 -32.64
CA PHE A 30 -0.38 -30.34 -33.61
C PHE A 30 -1.77 -30.18 -34.25
N PHE A 31 -2.29 -28.97 -34.34
CA PHE A 31 -3.40 -28.63 -35.21
C PHE A 31 -2.87 -28.00 -36.51
N PHE A 32 -3.26 -28.59 -37.61
CA PHE A 32 -3.01 -28.12 -38.98
C PHE A 32 -3.90 -26.95 -39.33
N ALA A 33 -3.35 -25.96 -40.04
CA ALA A 33 -4.11 -24.92 -40.72
C ALA A 33 -4.55 -25.42 -42.11
N PRO A 34 -5.72 -25.01 -42.62
CA PRO A 34 -6.15 -25.40 -43.96
C PRO A 34 -5.51 -24.51 -45.03
N THR A 35 -5.03 -25.18 -46.09
CA THR A 35 -4.56 -24.60 -47.35
C THR A 35 -5.71 -24.02 -48.13
N ALA A 36 -5.56 -22.80 -48.65
CA ALA A 36 -6.43 -22.21 -49.66
C ALA A 36 -5.88 -22.52 -51.04
N SER A 37 -6.77 -23.00 -51.94
CA SER A 37 -6.54 -23.33 -53.31
C SER A 37 -6.54 -22.10 -54.24
N ASP A 38 -5.64 -22.16 -55.24
CA ASP A 38 -5.49 -21.23 -56.35
C ASP A 38 -6.73 -21.12 -57.23
N SER A 39 -7.00 -19.90 -57.73
CA SER A 39 -7.63 -19.72 -59.05
C SER A 39 -7.08 -18.45 -59.71
N ASN A 40 -6.50 -18.70 -60.92
CA ASN A 40 -5.99 -17.72 -61.88
C ASN A 40 -7.05 -16.74 -62.40
N SER A 41 -6.66 -15.47 -62.65
CA SER A 41 -6.88 -14.81 -63.96
C SER A 41 -6.17 -13.45 -64.10
N SER A 42 -5.33 -13.41 -65.15
CA SER A 42 -5.04 -12.32 -66.12
C SER A 42 -4.75 -10.87 -65.69
N SER A 43 -3.48 -10.55 -65.90
CA SER A 43 -2.85 -9.38 -66.58
C SER A 43 -3.57 -8.02 -66.69
N SER A 44 -2.95 -7.00 -66.11
CA SER A 44 -2.69 -5.73 -66.77
C SER A 44 -1.54 -4.98 -66.09
N SER A 45 -0.56 -4.62 -66.89
CA SER A 45 0.63 -3.84 -66.56
C SER A 45 0.26 -2.38 -66.26
N SER A 46 0.63 -1.88 -65.10
CA SER A 46 0.73 -0.43 -64.86
C SER A 46 1.97 -0.14 -64.03
N SER A 47 2.79 0.75 -64.57
CA SER A 47 4.05 1.27 -64.07
C SER A 47 3.95 1.76 -62.63
N LEU A 48 4.73 1.13 -61.73
CA LEU A 48 4.92 1.59 -60.36
C LEU A 48 5.98 2.71 -60.34
N SER A 49 5.55 3.94 -60.22
CA SER A 49 6.40 5.03 -59.76
C SER A 49 6.70 4.81 -58.27
N SER A 50 7.94 4.49 -57.97
CA SER A 50 8.49 4.40 -56.61
C SER A 50 8.53 5.80 -56.00
N THR A 51 7.44 6.19 -55.33
CA THR A 51 7.49 7.35 -54.42
C THR A 51 8.22 6.92 -53.13
N ARG A 52 9.55 7.18 -53.07
CA ARG A 52 10.29 7.18 -51.82
C ARG A 52 9.58 8.18 -50.88
N ARG A 53 8.84 7.66 -49.88
CA ARG A 53 8.38 8.46 -48.76
C ARG A 53 9.62 8.97 -48.02
N TRP A 54 9.88 10.25 -48.17
CA TRP A 54 10.85 10.96 -47.35
C TRP A 54 10.39 10.89 -45.91
N PHE A 55 11.10 10.16 -45.08
CA PHE A 55 10.91 10.13 -43.64
C PHE A 55 11.31 11.53 -43.12
N ASN A 56 10.32 12.32 -42.70
CA ASN A 56 10.60 13.62 -42.07
C ASN A 56 11.00 13.35 -40.61
N PRO A 57 12.28 13.45 -40.24
CA PRO A 57 12.76 13.17 -38.89
C PRO A 57 12.28 14.18 -37.85
N LEU A 58 11.63 15.27 -38.27
CA LEU A 58 11.12 16.32 -37.39
C LEU A 58 9.67 16.14 -36.94
N ARG A 59 8.93 15.18 -37.49
CA ARG A 59 7.64 14.78 -36.95
C ARG A 59 7.83 13.78 -35.83
N ARG A 60 8.33 14.19 -34.67
CA ARG A 60 8.22 13.42 -33.42
C ARG A 60 6.74 13.12 -33.20
N ARG A 61 6.37 11.84 -33.30
CA ARG A 61 5.05 11.39 -32.90
C ARG A 61 4.88 11.81 -31.44
N LYS A 62 3.66 12.19 -31.01
CA LYS A 62 3.34 12.51 -29.60
C LYS A 62 3.78 11.41 -28.60
N PHE A 63 4.12 10.23 -29.10
CA PHE A 63 4.63 9.06 -28.36
C PHE A 63 6.15 9.10 -28.08
N ASP A 64 6.92 10.04 -28.66
CA ASP A 64 8.38 10.10 -28.50
C ASP A 64 8.80 11.00 -27.30
N GLN A 65 7.86 11.58 -26.57
CA GLN A 65 8.23 12.34 -25.37
C GLN A 65 8.53 11.37 -24.22
N PRO A 66 9.64 11.59 -23.48
CA PRO A 66 9.95 10.77 -22.31
C PRO A 66 8.81 10.88 -21.29
N PRO A 67 8.51 9.78 -20.54
CA PRO A 67 7.45 9.77 -19.55
C PRO A 67 7.72 10.86 -18.50
N GLN A 68 6.69 11.66 -18.22
CA GLN A 68 6.74 12.68 -17.18
C GLN A 68 6.33 12.02 -15.84
N ILE A 69 7.33 11.59 -15.09
CA ILE A 69 7.14 11.05 -13.75
C ILE A 69 7.35 12.21 -12.76
N GLU A 70 6.40 13.14 -12.76
CA GLU A 70 6.36 14.25 -11.80
C GLU A 70 5.08 14.13 -11.02
N ARG A 71 5.17 14.33 -9.71
CA ARG A 71 4.07 14.19 -8.77
C ARG A 71 3.86 15.50 -8.05
N HIS A 72 2.62 15.90 -7.91
CA HIS A 72 2.23 17.18 -7.33
C HIS A 72 1.31 16.95 -6.13
N TRP A 73 1.37 17.84 -5.15
CA TRP A 73 0.40 17.85 -4.07
C TRP A 73 -0.95 18.35 -4.57
N VAL A 74 -2.01 17.66 -4.18
CA VAL A 74 -3.40 18.04 -4.39
C VAL A 74 -3.98 18.38 -3.04
N GLU A 75 -4.42 19.62 -2.91
CA GLU A 75 -5.00 20.15 -1.68
C GLU A 75 -6.47 19.75 -1.55
N ALA A 76 -6.93 19.50 -0.33
CA ALA A 76 -8.35 19.34 -0.06
C ALA A 76 -9.11 20.66 -0.34
N PRO A 77 -10.32 20.60 -0.88
CA PRO A 77 -11.11 21.81 -1.16
C PRO A 77 -11.44 22.62 0.09
N HIS A 78 -11.58 21.96 1.22
CA HIS A 78 -11.82 22.58 2.51
C HIS A 78 -10.62 22.36 3.41
N GLN A 79 -9.88 23.42 3.69
CA GLN A 79 -8.71 23.39 4.57
C GLN A 79 -9.15 23.69 6.01
N PRO A 80 -8.66 22.92 7.01
CA PRO A 80 -8.82 23.31 8.41
C PRO A 80 -8.08 24.62 8.67
N LEU A 81 -8.39 25.26 9.81
CA LEU A 81 -7.75 26.52 10.20
C LEU A 81 -6.23 26.41 10.11
N ALA A 82 -5.57 27.51 9.72
CA ALA A 82 -4.10 27.54 9.57
C ALA A 82 -3.33 27.25 10.88
N SER A 83 -4.00 27.37 12.03
CA SER A 83 -3.48 27.05 13.36
C SER A 83 -3.53 25.55 13.69
N SER A 84 -4.26 24.75 12.91
CA SER A 84 -4.38 23.31 13.16
C SER A 84 -3.07 22.60 12.88
N GLU A 85 -2.63 21.79 13.84
CA GLU A 85 -1.43 20.99 13.69
C GLU A 85 -1.63 19.89 12.65
N ARG A 86 -0.61 19.70 11.82
CA ARG A 86 -0.64 18.78 10.70
C ARG A 86 0.49 17.77 10.79
N PHE A 87 0.22 16.58 10.34
CA PHE A 87 1.22 15.52 10.18
C PHE A 87 1.03 14.80 8.86
N SER A 88 2.12 14.23 8.35
CA SER A 88 2.12 13.49 7.08
C SER A 88 2.50 12.04 7.28
N VAL A 89 1.82 11.15 6.55
CA VAL A 89 2.06 9.71 6.54
C VAL A 89 2.35 9.25 5.11
N ALA A 90 3.46 8.53 4.94
CA ALA A 90 3.80 7.85 3.70
C ALA A 90 3.58 6.34 3.83
N SER A 91 2.99 5.71 2.81
CA SER A 91 2.93 4.26 2.63
C SER A 91 3.67 3.86 1.37
N TYR A 92 4.64 2.95 1.47
CA TYR A 92 5.44 2.56 0.32
C TYR A 92 5.88 1.09 0.38
N ASN A 93 5.35 0.25 -0.50
CA ASN A 93 5.95 -1.04 -0.79
C ASN A 93 7.23 -0.78 -1.60
N ILE A 94 8.40 -1.08 -1.01
CA ILE A 94 9.70 -0.73 -1.60
C ILE A 94 10.31 -1.80 -2.48
N LEU A 95 9.59 -2.89 -2.71
CA LEU A 95 10.04 -4.07 -3.45
C LEU A 95 11.31 -4.69 -2.83
N ALA A 96 11.18 -5.76 -2.07
CA ALA A 96 12.31 -6.47 -1.51
C ALA A 96 13.32 -6.88 -2.61
N ASP A 97 14.60 -6.71 -2.35
CA ASP A 97 15.65 -7.08 -3.29
C ASP A 97 15.63 -8.58 -3.64
N ARG A 98 15.31 -9.40 -2.64
CA ARG A 98 15.10 -10.84 -2.83
C ARG A 98 13.93 -11.12 -3.77
N ASN A 99 12.78 -10.44 -3.60
CA ASN A 99 11.60 -10.61 -4.44
C ASN A 99 11.88 -10.16 -5.88
N ALA A 100 12.53 -9.00 -6.06
CA ALA A 100 12.95 -8.50 -7.36
C ALA A 100 13.87 -9.49 -8.11
N SER A 101 14.77 -10.16 -7.36
CA SER A 101 15.71 -11.14 -7.92
C SER A 101 15.03 -12.47 -8.28
N GLN A 102 14.03 -12.90 -7.50
CA GLN A 102 13.31 -14.17 -7.71
C GLN A 102 12.24 -14.09 -8.80
N HIS A 103 11.65 -12.92 -9.01
CA HIS A 103 10.52 -12.69 -9.92
C HIS A 103 10.90 -11.82 -11.13
N ARG A 104 12.04 -12.11 -11.76
CA ARG A 104 12.53 -11.36 -12.95
C ARG A 104 11.56 -11.33 -14.12
N ASP A 105 10.66 -12.30 -14.19
CA ASP A 105 9.58 -12.36 -15.18
C ASP A 105 8.55 -11.22 -15.04
N LEU A 106 8.49 -10.56 -13.89
CA LEU A 106 7.67 -9.36 -13.69
C LEU A 106 8.31 -8.09 -14.27
N TYR A 107 9.63 -8.10 -14.48
CA TYR A 107 10.42 -6.91 -14.87
C TYR A 107 11.07 -7.06 -16.26
N VAL A 108 10.50 -7.87 -17.15
CA VAL A 108 11.07 -8.17 -18.48
C VAL A 108 11.26 -6.94 -19.37
N ASN A 109 10.41 -5.92 -19.18
CA ASN A 109 10.47 -4.66 -19.93
C ASN A 109 11.24 -3.55 -19.17
N VAL A 110 11.75 -3.85 -17.98
CA VAL A 110 12.50 -2.91 -17.15
C VAL A 110 13.99 -3.20 -17.29
N PRO A 111 14.82 -2.21 -17.67
CA PRO A 111 16.27 -2.40 -17.69
C PRO A 111 16.78 -2.90 -16.34
N SER A 112 17.61 -3.94 -16.33
CA SER A 112 18.13 -4.60 -15.11
C SER A 112 18.81 -3.62 -14.15
N TYR A 113 19.43 -2.56 -14.69
CA TYR A 113 20.01 -1.48 -13.93
C TYR A 113 19.00 -0.80 -12.99
N TYR A 114 17.73 -0.64 -13.39
CA TYR A 114 16.70 -0.05 -12.53
C TYR A 114 16.21 -1.01 -11.43
N VAL A 115 16.35 -2.31 -11.62
CA VAL A 115 15.97 -3.34 -10.62
C VAL A 115 17.01 -3.51 -9.53
N ASN A 116 18.27 -3.09 -9.77
CA ASN A 116 19.38 -3.22 -8.82
C ASN A 116 19.10 -2.45 -7.51
N TRP A 117 19.32 -3.10 -6.35
CA TRP A 117 19.03 -2.53 -5.02
C TRP A 117 19.78 -1.24 -4.73
N ASP A 118 21.07 -1.16 -5.01
CA ASP A 118 21.86 0.03 -4.70
C ASP A 118 21.37 1.27 -5.44
N ARG A 119 20.83 1.06 -6.63
CA ARG A 119 20.17 2.13 -7.37
C ARG A 119 18.80 2.45 -6.78
N ARG A 120 17.95 1.42 -6.57
CA ARG A 120 16.59 1.60 -6.05
C ARG A 120 16.59 2.29 -4.69
N LYS A 121 17.47 1.85 -3.78
CA LYS A 121 17.69 2.47 -2.48
C LYS A 121 17.92 3.99 -2.57
N ARG A 122 18.83 4.41 -3.49
CA ARG A 122 19.12 5.85 -3.69
C ARG A 122 17.88 6.62 -4.18
N VAL A 123 17.10 6.01 -5.07
CA VAL A 123 15.87 6.64 -5.57
C VAL A 123 14.81 6.70 -4.48
N ILE A 124 14.56 5.59 -3.76
CA ILE A 124 13.62 5.51 -2.64
C ILE A 124 13.96 6.55 -1.55
N CYS A 125 15.23 6.62 -1.15
CA CYS A 125 15.66 7.63 -0.16
C CYS A 125 15.47 9.05 -0.68
N LYS A 126 15.75 9.31 -1.97
CA LYS A 126 15.52 10.62 -2.58
C LYS A 126 14.04 11.00 -2.60
N GLU A 127 13.16 10.04 -2.88
CA GLU A 127 11.71 10.22 -2.84
C GLU A 127 11.26 10.56 -1.41
N LEU A 128 11.62 9.73 -0.43
CA LEU A 128 11.26 9.93 0.97
C LEU A 128 11.77 11.26 1.53
N PHE A 129 13.04 11.61 1.30
CA PHE A 129 13.59 12.89 1.75
C PHE A 129 13.01 14.09 1.00
N GLY A 130 12.59 13.91 -0.26
CA GLY A 130 11.98 14.98 -1.03
C GLY A 130 10.54 15.31 -0.56
N TRP A 131 9.83 14.33 -0.02
CA TRP A 131 8.49 14.53 0.54
C TRP A 131 8.51 14.82 2.04
N ASP A 132 9.58 14.41 2.73
CA ASP A 132 9.85 14.60 4.16
C ASP A 132 8.65 14.22 5.08
N PRO A 133 8.07 13.03 4.94
CA PRO A 133 6.91 12.64 5.73
C PRO A 133 7.27 12.47 7.21
N ASP A 134 6.32 12.78 8.08
CA ASP A 134 6.52 12.65 9.52
C ASP A 134 6.52 11.19 9.98
N ILE A 135 5.71 10.35 9.33
CA ILE A 135 5.62 8.90 9.58
C ILE A 135 5.73 8.17 8.24
N ILE A 136 6.57 7.13 8.20
CA ILE A 136 6.85 6.32 7.01
C ILE A 136 6.47 4.87 7.30
N CYS A 137 5.56 4.29 6.52
CA CYS A 137 5.14 2.89 6.57
C CYS A 137 5.68 2.17 5.33
N LEU A 138 6.65 1.29 5.51
CA LEU A 138 7.27 0.54 4.43
C LEU A 138 6.85 -0.93 4.46
N GLN A 139 6.62 -1.50 3.28
CA GLN A 139 6.37 -2.91 3.07
C GLN A 139 7.48 -3.51 2.21
N GLU A 140 7.63 -4.82 2.24
CA GLU A 140 8.70 -5.58 1.58
C GLU A 140 10.12 -5.12 1.98
N VAL A 141 10.33 -4.82 3.24
CA VAL A 141 11.63 -4.40 3.75
C VAL A 141 12.49 -5.61 4.08
N ASP A 142 13.50 -5.92 3.26
CA ASP A 142 14.51 -6.97 3.50
C ASP A 142 15.89 -6.41 3.89
N LYS A 143 16.10 -5.10 3.77
CA LYS A 143 17.33 -4.37 4.11
C LYS A 143 17.11 -3.36 5.25
N TYR A 144 16.37 -3.76 6.30
CA TYR A 144 15.99 -2.86 7.39
C TYR A 144 17.16 -2.12 8.02
N ILE A 145 18.24 -2.81 8.37
CA ILE A 145 19.40 -2.20 9.05
C ILE A 145 20.01 -1.08 8.19
N GLU A 146 20.12 -1.31 6.89
CA GLU A 146 20.68 -0.32 5.97
C GLU A 146 19.80 0.94 5.89
N LEU A 147 18.48 0.76 5.72
CA LEU A 147 17.52 1.86 5.68
C LEU A 147 17.43 2.59 7.03
N SER A 148 17.43 1.84 8.14
CA SER A 148 17.40 2.41 9.49
C SER A 148 18.61 3.32 9.75
N ASN A 149 19.81 2.89 9.33
CA ASN A 149 21.02 3.71 9.47
C ASN A 149 20.97 5.01 8.64
N ILE A 150 20.31 4.98 7.48
CA ILE A 150 20.14 6.15 6.63
C ILE A 150 19.11 7.11 7.24
N LEU A 151 17.93 6.58 7.63
CA LEU A 151 16.83 7.37 8.17
C LEU A 151 17.13 7.92 9.57
N ALA A 152 17.88 7.19 10.40
CA ALA A 152 18.33 7.67 11.72
C ALA A 152 19.19 8.94 11.61
N LYS A 153 20.03 9.05 10.56
CA LYS A 153 20.82 10.28 10.29
C LYS A 153 19.94 11.48 9.92
N ALA A 154 18.72 11.23 9.45
CA ALA A 154 17.71 12.24 9.14
C ALA A 154 16.71 12.46 10.29
N GLY A 155 17.00 11.97 11.52
CA GLY A 155 16.19 12.19 12.70
C GLY A 155 15.02 11.23 12.90
N TYR A 156 14.93 10.15 12.10
CA TYR A 156 13.85 9.15 12.26
C TYR A 156 14.24 8.06 13.25
N ALA A 157 13.34 7.74 14.16
CA ALA A 157 13.33 6.48 14.90
C ALA A 157 12.58 5.41 14.08
N GLY A 158 12.81 4.13 14.36
CA GLY A 158 12.21 3.06 13.55
C GLY A 158 11.86 1.80 14.31
N SER A 159 10.89 1.06 13.78
CA SER A 159 10.44 -0.26 14.24
C SER A 159 10.31 -1.20 13.04
N TYR A 160 10.60 -2.48 13.23
CA TYR A 160 10.58 -3.49 12.18
C TYR A 160 9.97 -4.79 12.65
N LYS A 161 9.15 -5.38 11.81
CA LYS A 161 8.64 -6.73 12.00
C LYS A 161 8.85 -7.57 10.74
N ARG A 162 9.78 -8.53 10.81
CA ARG A 162 10.00 -9.51 9.73
C ARG A 162 8.81 -10.47 9.65
N ARG A 163 8.42 -10.86 8.45
CA ARG A 163 7.47 -11.96 8.19
C ARG A 163 7.95 -13.25 8.83
N THR A 164 7.02 -14.11 9.20
CA THR A 164 7.35 -15.45 9.71
C THR A 164 7.80 -16.40 8.59
N GLY A 165 8.25 -17.59 8.93
CA GLY A 165 8.77 -18.56 7.96
C GLY A 165 10.10 -18.13 7.31
N ASP A 166 10.35 -18.59 6.08
CA ASP A 166 11.61 -18.42 5.35
C ASP A 166 11.68 -17.13 4.53
N THR A 167 10.74 -16.20 4.72
CA THR A 167 10.78 -14.91 4.03
C THR A 167 11.80 -13.97 4.66
N ALA A 168 12.45 -13.15 3.83
CA ALA A 168 13.47 -12.21 4.30
C ALA A 168 12.92 -10.82 4.59
N ASP A 169 11.77 -10.48 4.02
CA ASP A 169 11.14 -9.17 4.09
C ASP A 169 10.18 -9.02 5.28
N GLY A 170 9.72 -7.81 5.49
CA GLY A 170 8.75 -7.47 6.52
C GLY A 170 8.18 -6.07 6.37
N CYS A 171 7.50 -5.62 7.41
CA CYS A 171 6.99 -4.26 7.54
C CYS A 171 7.92 -3.44 8.45
N ALA A 172 8.21 -2.20 8.05
CA ALA A 172 8.95 -1.25 8.87
C ALA A 172 8.16 0.06 8.99
N MET A 173 8.22 0.68 10.15
CA MET A 173 7.73 2.03 10.37
C MET A 173 8.85 2.90 10.87
N PHE A 174 8.91 4.15 10.37
CA PHE A 174 9.83 5.17 10.82
C PHE A 174 9.04 6.44 11.13
N TRP A 175 9.48 7.22 12.10
CA TRP A 175 8.82 8.46 12.50
C TRP A 175 9.85 9.50 12.94
N LYS A 176 9.56 10.77 12.73
CA LYS A 176 10.40 11.88 13.23
C LYS A 176 10.42 11.86 14.76
N ALA A 177 11.58 11.61 15.33
CA ALA A 177 11.74 11.42 16.76
C ALA A 177 11.58 12.72 17.58
N ASP A 178 11.74 13.87 16.93
CA ASP A 178 11.52 15.20 17.50
C ASP A 178 10.04 15.64 17.48
N LYS A 179 9.21 14.97 16.67
CA LYS A 179 7.78 15.27 16.56
C LYS A 179 6.88 14.26 17.27
N PHE A 180 7.27 12.98 17.28
CA PHE A 180 6.44 11.91 17.84
C PHE A 180 7.18 11.08 18.88
N ARG A 181 6.51 10.86 20.01
CA ARG A 181 6.87 9.86 21.01
C ARG A 181 6.09 8.58 20.80
N LEU A 182 6.77 7.45 20.69
CA LEU A 182 6.13 6.13 20.68
C LEU A 182 5.65 5.78 22.09
N LEU A 183 4.35 5.52 22.26
CA LEU A 183 3.72 5.12 23.52
C LEU A 183 3.57 3.61 23.63
N GLU A 184 3.08 2.97 22.56
CA GLU A 184 2.86 1.51 22.53
C GLU A 184 3.11 0.99 21.13
N SER A 185 3.65 -0.25 21.05
CA SER A 185 3.91 -0.96 19.79
C SER A 185 3.36 -2.37 19.88
N GLU A 186 2.50 -2.74 18.94
CA GLU A 186 2.00 -4.10 18.76
C GLU A 186 2.43 -4.64 17.39
N SER A 187 3.06 -5.81 17.39
CA SER A 187 3.42 -6.54 16.16
C SER A 187 2.51 -7.76 15.99
N ILE A 188 1.83 -7.85 14.87
CA ILE A 188 0.91 -8.93 14.54
C ILE A 188 1.62 -9.93 13.64
N GLN A 189 1.62 -11.21 14.04
CA GLN A 189 2.04 -12.34 13.21
C GLN A 189 0.77 -13.13 12.82
N PHE A 190 0.34 -13.01 11.57
CA PHE A 190 -0.88 -13.69 11.14
C PHE A 190 -0.78 -15.21 11.14
N LYS A 191 0.43 -15.76 11.17
CA LYS A 191 0.69 -17.19 11.33
C LYS A 191 0.13 -17.74 12.64
N ASP A 192 0.18 -16.96 13.72
CA ASP A 192 -0.26 -17.38 15.05
C ASP A 192 -1.78 -17.68 15.10
N ILE A 193 -2.51 -17.12 14.15
CA ILE A 193 -3.96 -17.33 13.96
C ILE A 193 -4.29 -18.09 12.65
N GLY A 194 -3.31 -18.78 12.06
CA GLY A 194 -3.50 -19.61 10.86
C GLY A 194 -3.65 -18.84 9.53
N LEU A 195 -3.32 -17.55 9.50
CA LEU A 195 -3.52 -16.67 8.34
C LEU A 195 -2.22 -16.34 7.58
N ARG A 196 -1.32 -17.31 7.43
CA ARG A 196 -0.07 -17.20 6.69
C ARG A 196 1.02 -16.36 7.37
N ASP A 197 2.15 -16.21 6.69
CA ASP A 197 3.38 -15.65 7.23
C ASP A 197 3.45 -14.11 7.17
N ASN A 198 2.39 -13.45 6.71
CA ASN A 198 2.32 -11.99 6.68
C ASN A 198 2.32 -11.40 8.10
N VAL A 199 2.69 -10.14 8.20
CA VAL A 199 2.75 -9.39 9.45
C VAL A 199 2.14 -8.01 9.30
N ALA A 200 1.79 -7.41 10.44
CA ALA A 200 1.42 -6.00 10.54
C ALA A 200 2.02 -5.40 11.81
N GLN A 201 2.06 -4.08 11.86
CA GLN A 201 2.46 -3.31 13.02
C GLN A 201 1.36 -2.29 13.35
N LEU A 202 1.11 -2.08 14.64
CA LEU A 202 0.26 -1.01 15.17
C LEU A 202 1.09 -0.24 16.18
N LEU A 203 1.29 1.05 15.94
CA LEU A 203 2.08 1.94 16.80
C LEU A 203 1.21 3.10 17.26
N VAL A 204 1.19 3.34 18.56
CA VAL A 204 0.52 4.51 19.17
C VAL A 204 1.56 5.58 19.43
N PHE A 205 1.30 6.73 18.85
CA PHE A 205 2.15 7.90 18.99
C PHE A 205 1.45 9.00 19.80
N GLU A 206 2.27 9.78 20.47
CA GLU A 206 1.90 11.07 21.04
C GLU A 206 2.71 12.16 20.33
N GLU A 207 2.01 13.15 19.79
CA GLU A 207 2.66 14.30 19.14
C GLU A 207 3.19 15.26 20.19
N TYR A 208 4.45 15.70 20.04
CA TYR A 208 5.01 16.76 20.86
C TYR A 208 4.41 18.10 20.44
N LEU A 209 3.61 18.71 21.31
CA LEU A 209 3.16 20.07 21.12
C LEU A 209 4.33 21.02 21.39
N LEU A 210 5.04 21.39 20.35
CA LEU A 210 6.02 22.46 20.43
C LEU A 210 5.28 23.78 20.70
N ASN A 211 5.32 24.24 21.96
CA ASN A 211 4.78 25.53 22.32
C ASN A 211 5.61 26.64 21.64
N ARG A 212 5.24 26.95 20.39
CA ARG A 212 5.91 27.96 19.51
C ARG A 212 6.07 29.31 20.22
N SER A 213 5.24 29.60 21.21
CA SER A 213 5.32 30.82 22.01
C SER A 213 6.57 30.89 22.91
N LEU A 214 7.09 29.75 23.36
CA LEU A 214 8.29 29.70 24.20
C LEU A 214 9.58 29.68 23.35
N TYR A 215 9.54 29.13 22.14
CA TYR A 215 10.73 29.08 21.28
C TYR A 215 11.13 30.47 20.77
N ASN A 216 10.20 31.37 20.52
CA ASN A 216 10.48 32.75 20.08
C ASN A 216 10.93 33.69 21.21
N ARG A 217 10.86 33.26 22.47
CA ARG A 217 11.27 34.10 23.64
C ARG A 217 12.65 33.78 24.15
N LYS A 218 13.31 32.69 23.74
CA LYS A 218 14.58 32.26 24.35
C LYS A 218 15.70 31.99 23.33
N PHE A 219 16.00 32.92 22.44
CA PHE A 219 17.37 33.02 21.94
C PHE A 219 18.17 34.05 22.80
N GLY A 220 18.45 33.62 24.03
CA GLY A 220 19.28 34.34 24.96
C GLY A 220 19.60 33.49 26.19
N TYR A 221 20.73 32.78 26.15
CA TYR A 221 21.50 32.20 27.24
C TYR A 221 20.93 31.04 28.10
N THR A 222 21.67 29.92 27.97
CA THR A 222 22.03 28.91 29.01
C THR A 222 20.98 28.54 30.07
N GLY A 223 20.47 27.33 29.95
CA GLY A 223 19.76 26.65 31.03
C GLY A 223 18.99 25.44 30.49
N ARG A 224 19.36 24.26 30.97
CA ARG A 224 18.58 23.01 30.85
C ARG A 224 17.26 23.21 31.61
N GLU A 225 16.25 23.83 30.99
CA GLU A 225 14.88 23.79 31.50
C GLU A 225 14.17 22.57 30.86
N VAL A 226 13.83 21.61 31.70
CA VAL A 226 12.87 20.56 31.41
C VAL A 226 11.56 21.26 31.04
N VAL A 227 11.15 21.17 29.76
CA VAL A 227 9.83 21.63 29.32
C VAL A 227 8.82 20.73 30.02
N GLN A 228 8.17 21.23 31.06
CA GLN A 228 7.07 20.55 31.73
C GLN A 228 5.88 20.58 30.75
N MET A 229 5.66 19.45 30.09
CA MET A 229 4.52 19.28 29.17
C MET A 229 3.23 19.32 30.00
N CYS A 230 2.31 20.21 29.66
CA CYS A 230 0.93 20.12 30.15
C CYS A 230 0.30 18.86 29.54
N GLU A 231 0.03 17.84 30.34
CA GLU A 231 -0.56 16.56 29.93
C GLU A 231 -1.97 16.71 29.30
N SER A 232 -2.61 17.87 29.44
CA SER A 232 -3.98 18.13 28.99
C SER A 232 -4.12 18.29 27.47
N ASP A 233 -3.05 18.55 26.71
CA ASP A 233 -3.12 18.90 25.28
C ASP A 233 -2.40 17.91 24.35
N SER A 234 -1.90 16.79 24.87
CA SER A 234 -1.19 15.81 24.02
C SER A 234 -2.14 15.10 23.05
N ARG A 235 -1.83 15.18 21.75
CA ARG A 235 -2.60 14.48 20.71
C ARG A 235 -2.01 13.11 20.47
N ARG A 236 -2.89 12.10 20.46
CA ARG A 236 -2.50 10.71 20.24
C ARG A 236 -2.99 10.26 18.88
N LEU A 237 -2.19 9.40 18.23
CA LEU A 237 -2.45 8.85 16.91
C LEU A 237 -2.06 7.37 16.89
N LEU A 238 -2.94 6.51 16.42
CA LEU A 238 -2.63 5.13 16.12
C LEU A 238 -2.32 4.99 14.62
N VAL A 239 -1.14 4.47 14.28
CA VAL A 239 -0.77 4.16 12.89
C VAL A 239 -0.56 2.66 12.73
N GLY A 240 -1.22 2.08 11.73
CA GLY A 240 -1.05 0.69 11.33
C GLY A 240 -0.33 0.57 9.99
N ASN A 241 0.58 -0.42 9.89
CA ASN A 241 1.29 -0.77 8.67
C ASN A 241 1.09 -2.26 8.37
N ILE A 242 0.58 -2.59 7.18
CA ILE A 242 0.31 -3.97 6.76
C ILE A 242 0.79 -4.23 5.34
N HIS A 243 1.28 -5.46 5.11
CA HIS A 243 1.37 -6.05 3.78
C HIS A 243 0.52 -7.31 3.75
N VAL A 244 -0.66 -7.22 3.13
CA VAL A 244 -1.63 -8.32 3.03
C VAL A 244 -1.13 -9.39 2.07
N LEU A 245 -1.56 -10.62 2.24
CA LEU A 245 -1.20 -11.74 1.38
C LEU A 245 -1.38 -11.40 -0.12
N TYR A 246 -0.32 -11.61 -0.92
CA TYR A 246 -0.35 -11.36 -2.36
C TYR A 246 -1.34 -12.25 -3.12
N ASN A 247 -1.41 -13.58 -2.80
CA ASN A 247 -2.09 -14.57 -3.63
C ASN A 247 -3.54 -14.17 -3.98
N PRO A 248 -3.87 -13.90 -5.26
CA PRO A 248 -5.20 -13.45 -5.68
C PRO A 248 -6.30 -14.51 -5.53
N ASN A 249 -5.93 -15.77 -5.32
CA ASN A 249 -6.88 -16.88 -5.13
C ASN A 249 -7.23 -17.13 -3.66
N ARG A 250 -6.73 -16.31 -2.73
CA ARG A 250 -6.89 -16.49 -1.28
C ARG A 250 -7.52 -15.27 -0.61
N GLY A 251 -8.61 -14.78 -1.21
CA GLY A 251 -9.36 -13.64 -0.69
C GLY A 251 -9.86 -13.82 0.74
N GLU A 252 -10.21 -15.06 1.14
CA GLU A 252 -10.61 -15.38 2.51
C GLU A 252 -9.49 -15.15 3.54
N VAL A 253 -8.22 -15.41 3.14
CA VAL A 253 -7.07 -15.14 4.02
C VAL A 253 -6.86 -13.63 4.13
N LYS A 254 -6.94 -12.91 3.00
CA LYS A 254 -6.82 -11.44 2.99
C LYS A 254 -7.87 -10.80 3.89
N LEU A 255 -9.14 -11.19 3.74
CA LEU A 255 -10.23 -10.71 4.60
C LEU A 255 -9.97 -11.02 6.08
N GLY A 256 -9.48 -12.23 6.40
CA GLY A 256 -9.12 -12.63 7.75
C GLY A 256 -8.02 -11.77 8.35
N GLN A 257 -6.94 -11.50 7.59
CA GLN A 257 -5.83 -10.64 8.01
C GLN A 257 -6.33 -9.21 8.30
N ILE A 258 -7.14 -8.65 7.42
CA ILE A 258 -7.69 -7.29 7.57
C ILE A 258 -8.65 -7.21 8.76
N ARG A 259 -9.58 -8.16 8.90
CA ARG A 259 -10.51 -8.19 10.05
C ARG A 259 -9.76 -8.23 11.38
N PHE A 260 -8.72 -9.05 11.47
CA PHE A 260 -7.91 -9.13 12.69
C PHE A 260 -7.18 -7.82 12.97
N LEU A 261 -6.54 -7.22 11.96
CA LEU A 261 -5.89 -5.92 12.08
C LEU A 261 -6.87 -4.84 12.60
N LEU A 262 -8.07 -4.75 12.00
CA LEU A 262 -9.07 -3.75 12.36
C LEU A 262 -9.58 -3.94 13.80
N SER A 263 -9.77 -5.19 14.25
CA SER A 263 -10.12 -5.51 15.62
C SER A 263 -9.03 -5.09 16.60
N ARG A 264 -7.75 -5.35 16.30
CA ARG A 264 -6.63 -4.93 17.15
C ARG A 264 -6.47 -3.41 17.17
N ALA A 265 -6.60 -2.76 16.00
CA ALA A 265 -6.53 -1.31 15.90
C ALA A 265 -7.64 -0.63 16.73
N LYS A 266 -8.88 -1.15 16.70
CA LYS A 266 -9.98 -0.64 17.53
C LYS A 266 -9.67 -0.77 19.03
N ALA A 267 -9.26 -1.96 19.46
CA ALA A 267 -8.94 -2.21 20.87
C ALA A 267 -7.79 -1.31 21.38
N LEU A 268 -6.79 -1.08 20.53
CA LEU A 268 -5.66 -0.21 20.86
C LEU A 268 -6.09 1.27 20.91
N SER A 269 -6.87 1.72 19.93
CA SER A 269 -7.43 3.08 19.91
C SER A 269 -8.26 3.37 21.17
N GLU A 270 -9.16 2.46 21.56
CA GLU A 270 -9.98 2.58 22.77
C GLU A 270 -9.13 2.68 24.04
N ARG A 271 -8.10 1.85 24.16
CA ARG A 271 -7.16 1.89 25.30
C ARG A 271 -6.48 3.24 25.43
N TRP A 272 -6.21 3.90 24.33
CA TRP A 272 -5.56 5.20 24.27
C TRP A 272 -6.54 6.37 24.07
N GLY A 273 -7.77 6.26 24.60
CA GLY A 273 -8.75 7.36 24.63
C GLY A 273 -9.45 7.60 23.30
N ASN A 274 -9.72 6.56 22.53
CA ASN A 274 -10.29 6.62 21.17
C ASN A 274 -9.44 7.45 20.20
N SER A 275 -8.13 7.26 20.27
CA SER A 275 -7.18 7.95 19.39
C SER A 275 -7.54 7.70 17.91
N PRO A 276 -7.49 8.72 17.04
CA PRO A 276 -7.69 8.53 15.60
C PRO A 276 -6.69 7.54 15.01
N ILE A 277 -7.09 6.91 13.92
CA ILE A 277 -6.38 5.79 13.30
C ILE A 277 -6.01 6.14 11.87
N VAL A 278 -4.75 5.86 11.48
CA VAL A 278 -4.32 5.77 10.08
C VAL A 278 -3.86 4.34 9.81
N LEU A 279 -4.40 3.69 8.79
CA LEU A 279 -3.96 2.38 8.33
C LEU A 279 -3.34 2.51 6.94
N ALA A 280 -2.07 2.20 6.85
CA ALA A 280 -1.24 2.29 5.67
C ALA A 280 -0.82 0.91 5.19
N GLY A 281 -0.67 0.71 3.89
CA GLY A 281 -0.07 -0.52 3.40
C GLY A 281 -0.46 -0.94 2.00
N ASP A 282 0.12 -2.07 1.61
CA ASP A 282 -0.26 -2.84 0.44
C ASP A 282 -1.33 -3.87 0.85
N PHE A 283 -2.59 -3.59 0.46
CA PHE A 283 -3.73 -4.45 0.75
C PHE A 283 -3.91 -5.56 -0.29
N ASN A 284 -3.11 -5.55 -1.34
CA ASN A 284 -3.17 -6.54 -2.42
C ASN A 284 -4.60 -6.77 -2.96
N SER A 285 -5.41 -5.71 -2.98
CA SER A 285 -6.82 -5.74 -3.35
C SER A 285 -7.20 -4.45 -4.07
N THR A 286 -7.90 -4.56 -5.21
CA THR A 286 -8.25 -3.41 -6.03
C THR A 286 -9.47 -2.64 -5.47
N PRO A 287 -9.70 -1.38 -5.92
CA PRO A 287 -10.85 -0.58 -5.46
C PRO A 287 -12.23 -1.19 -5.78
N GLN A 288 -12.32 -2.13 -6.73
CA GLN A 288 -13.56 -2.81 -7.10
C GLN A 288 -13.81 -4.09 -6.29
N SER A 289 -12.87 -4.47 -5.42
CA SER A 289 -12.92 -5.73 -4.68
C SER A 289 -13.89 -5.70 -3.50
N GLY A 290 -14.32 -6.89 -3.06
CA GLY A 290 -15.05 -7.05 -1.80
C GLY A 290 -14.23 -6.61 -0.59
N ILE A 291 -12.91 -6.73 -0.62
CA ILE A 291 -12.01 -6.24 0.45
C ILE A 291 -12.09 -4.72 0.58
N TYR A 292 -12.02 -3.98 -0.54
CA TYR A 292 -12.17 -2.53 -0.52
C TYR A 292 -13.53 -2.12 0.02
N LYS A 293 -14.61 -2.78 -0.47
CA LYS A 293 -15.96 -2.54 0.03
C LYS A 293 -16.07 -2.80 1.53
N PHE A 294 -15.48 -3.89 2.02
CA PHE A 294 -15.44 -4.18 3.45
C PHE A 294 -14.82 -3.04 4.26
N LEU A 295 -13.67 -2.52 3.82
CA LEU A 295 -12.98 -1.41 4.50
C LEU A 295 -13.79 -0.13 4.49
N SER A 296 -14.41 0.22 3.36
CA SER A 296 -15.14 1.49 3.18
C SER A 296 -16.56 1.50 3.76
N SER A 297 -17.25 0.34 3.82
CA SER A 297 -18.63 0.25 4.30
C SER A 297 -18.79 -0.40 5.67
N SER A 298 -17.68 -0.83 6.29
CA SER A 298 -17.64 -1.53 7.59
C SER A 298 -18.33 -2.89 7.61
N GLU A 299 -18.89 -3.32 6.48
CA GLU A 299 -19.58 -4.61 6.34
C GLU A 299 -19.41 -5.21 4.95
N LEU A 300 -19.54 -6.53 4.86
CA LEU A 300 -19.50 -7.28 3.60
C LEU A 300 -20.34 -8.53 3.70
N ASN A 301 -21.29 -8.71 2.81
CA ASN A 301 -21.92 -10.01 2.61
C ASN A 301 -20.95 -10.92 1.82
N ILE A 302 -20.25 -11.79 2.55
CA ILE A 302 -19.19 -12.66 1.97
C ILE A 302 -19.72 -13.71 1.01
N MET A 303 -21.05 -13.98 1.05
CA MET A 303 -21.69 -14.96 0.15
C MET A 303 -21.84 -14.43 -1.28
N LEU A 304 -21.68 -13.12 -1.49
CA LEU A 304 -21.72 -12.49 -2.82
C LEU A 304 -20.39 -12.64 -3.59
N TYR A 305 -19.34 -13.16 -2.94
CA TYR A 305 -18.01 -13.25 -3.51
C TYR A 305 -17.43 -14.65 -3.33
N ASP A 306 -16.77 -15.18 -4.35
CA ASP A 306 -15.91 -16.35 -4.17
C ASP A 306 -14.54 -15.94 -3.63
N ARG A 307 -13.69 -16.92 -3.30
CA ARG A 307 -12.35 -16.68 -2.75
C ARG A 307 -11.47 -15.86 -3.67
N LYS A 308 -11.61 -16.05 -4.97
CA LYS A 308 -10.77 -15.42 -6.00
C LYS A 308 -11.21 -13.98 -6.23
N GLU A 309 -12.48 -13.70 -6.04
CA GLU A 309 -13.09 -12.40 -6.32
C GLU A 309 -12.93 -11.42 -5.16
N LEU A 310 -12.71 -11.89 -3.94
CA LEU A 310 -12.55 -11.01 -2.77
C LEU A 310 -11.38 -10.01 -2.91
N SER A 311 -10.31 -10.37 -3.61
CA SER A 311 -9.16 -9.47 -3.78
C SER A 311 -9.23 -8.54 -5.00
N GLY A 312 -10.07 -8.85 -5.99
CA GLY A 312 -10.26 -8.03 -7.17
C GLY A 312 -9.08 -7.96 -8.16
N GLN A 313 -8.01 -8.71 -7.96
CA GLN A 313 -6.86 -8.74 -8.89
C GLN A 313 -7.12 -9.52 -10.18
N LYS A 314 -8.19 -10.31 -10.19
CA LYS A 314 -8.81 -10.88 -11.39
C LYS A 314 -10.19 -10.28 -11.52
N LEU A 315 -10.80 -10.32 -12.70
CA LEU A 315 -12.15 -9.79 -12.90
C LEU A 315 -13.09 -10.35 -11.84
N CYS A 316 -13.55 -9.48 -10.95
CA CYS A 316 -14.52 -9.81 -9.93
C CYS A 316 -15.92 -9.92 -10.57
N ARG A 317 -16.55 -11.07 -10.39
CA ARG A 317 -17.97 -11.24 -10.69
C ARG A 317 -18.65 -11.60 -9.38
N PRO A 318 -19.71 -10.88 -8.98
CA PRO A 318 -20.52 -11.28 -7.84
C PRO A 318 -20.94 -12.75 -8.01
N ALA A 319 -20.68 -13.57 -7.01
CA ALA A 319 -21.18 -14.94 -7.01
C ALA A 319 -22.70 -14.89 -7.08
N GLN A 320 -23.32 -15.61 -8.02
CA GLN A 320 -24.76 -15.76 -8.04
C GLN A 320 -25.18 -16.45 -6.73
N VAL A 321 -26.05 -15.80 -5.98
CA VAL A 321 -26.61 -16.32 -4.73
C VAL A 321 -27.36 -17.60 -5.06
N LEU A 322 -26.75 -18.74 -4.82
CA LEU A 322 -27.42 -20.03 -4.89
C LEU A 322 -28.37 -20.14 -3.69
N GLY A 323 -29.65 -20.09 -4.00
CA GLY A 323 -30.77 -19.96 -3.10
C GLY A 323 -30.67 -20.71 -1.77
N LYS A 324 -31.24 -20.12 -0.71
CA LYS A 324 -31.47 -20.65 0.66
C LYS A 324 -30.21 -20.83 1.53
N LYS A 325 -29.27 -19.90 1.57
CA LYS A 325 -28.27 -19.89 2.63
C LYS A 325 -28.43 -18.64 3.50
N LYS A 326 -28.23 -18.80 4.83
CA LYS A 326 -28.10 -17.67 5.75
C LYS A 326 -27.06 -16.72 5.22
N GLU A 327 -27.45 -15.48 5.02
CA GLU A 327 -26.50 -14.41 4.66
C GLU A 327 -25.43 -14.35 5.74
N THR A 328 -24.17 -14.42 5.32
CA THR A 328 -23.05 -14.25 6.23
C THR A 328 -22.43 -12.90 5.97
N VAL A 329 -22.65 -11.98 6.90
CA VAL A 329 -22.11 -10.64 6.84
C VAL A 329 -20.86 -10.55 7.72
N ALA A 330 -19.74 -10.20 7.12
CA ALA A 330 -18.54 -9.81 7.85
C ALA A 330 -18.66 -8.34 8.24
N VAL A 331 -18.38 -7.99 9.49
CA VAL A 331 -18.41 -6.62 10.00
C VAL A 331 -17.09 -6.27 10.67
N HIS A 332 -16.78 -4.96 10.73
CA HIS A 332 -15.70 -4.43 11.55
C HIS A 332 -16.13 -3.14 12.27
N PRO A 333 -15.49 -2.80 13.41
CA PRO A 333 -15.98 -1.74 14.28
C PRO A 333 -15.52 -0.32 13.92
N LEU A 334 -14.75 -0.15 12.85
CA LEU A 334 -14.18 1.15 12.46
C LEU A 334 -14.99 1.77 11.33
N LYS A 335 -15.11 3.10 11.36
CA LYS A 335 -15.50 3.90 10.19
C LYS A 335 -14.21 4.39 9.54
N LEU A 336 -13.97 3.97 8.31
CA LEU A 336 -12.75 4.28 7.59
C LEU A 336 -13.06 4.96 6.27
N ASN A 337 -12.28 5.99 5.95
CA ASN A 337 -12.27 6.65 4.66
C ASN A 337 -10.87 6.54 4.05
N SER A 338 -10.77 6.45 2.72
CA SER A 338 -9.48 6.55 2.04
C SER A 338 -9.12 8.01 1.84
N SER A 339 -7.89 8.39 2.21
CA SER A 339 -7.44 9.78 2.05
C SER A 339 -7.41 10.22 0.59
N TYR A 340 -7.10 9.28 -0.31
CA TYR A 340 -7.07 9.55 -1.75
C TYR A 340 -8.46 9.64 -2.36
N ALA A 341 -9.42 8.84 -1.90
CA ALA A 341 -10.81 8.93 -2.35
C ALA A 341 -11.54 10.17 -1.80
N THR A 342 -11.05 10.74 -0.69
CA THR A 342 -11.63 11.94 -0.07
C THR A 342 -11.20 13.23 -0.77
N ILE A 343 -10.00 13.25 -1.37
CA ILE A 343 -9.46 14.43 -2.06
C ILE A 343 -9.54 14.21 -3.56
N ASP A 344 -10.33 15.03 -4.22
CA ASP A 344 -10.50 15.00 -5.67
C ASP A 344 -9.18 15.25 -6.39
N GLY A 345 -8.83 14.37 -7.30
CA GLY A 345 -7.64 14.48 -8.14
C GLY A 345 -7.99 14.61 -9.63
N SER A 346 -6.95 14.59 -10.48
CA SER A 346 -7.14 14.63 -11.93
C SER A 346 -7.76 13.33 -12.45
N THR A 347 -8.68 13.42 -13.43
CA THR A 347 -9.22 12.24 -14.13
C THR A 347 -8.15 11.39 -14.84
N SER A 348 -6.95 11.93 -15.05
CA SER A 348 -5.82 11.19 -15.60
C SER A 348 -5.10 10.31 -14.57
N THR A 349 -5.33 10.56 -13.28
CA THR A 349 -4.68 9.86 -12.14
C THR A 349 -5.68 9.17 -11.22
N ARG A 350 -6.98 9.57 -11.23
CA ARG A 350 -8.03 9.06 -10.35
C ARG A 350 -9.09 8.27 -11.11
N GLY A 351 -9.56 7.19 -10.49
CA GLY A 351 -10.72 6.43 -10.92
C GLY A 351 -12.05 7.09 -10.50
N PHE A 352 -13.15 6.50 -10.94
CA PHE A 352 -14.51 6.99 -10.64
C PHE A 352 -14.85 7.02 -9.14
N ASN A 353 -14.15 6.25 -8.33
CA ASN A 353 -14.30 6.18 -6.86
C ASN A 353 -13.28 7.06 -6.11
N GLY A 354 -12.58 7.96 -6.82
CA GLY A 354 -11.58 8.85 -6.25
C GLY A 354 -10.20 8.21 -5.99
N GLU A 355 -10.09 6.88 -6.01
CA GLU A 355 -8.82 6.21 -5.81
C GLU A 355 -7.86 6.37 -6.99
N PRO A 356 -6.54 6.27 -6.78
CA PRO A 356 -5.57 6.22 -7.86
C PRO A 356 -5.93 5.18 -8.92
N LEU A 357 -5.65 5.46 -10.19
CA LEU A 357 -5.80 4.48 -11.26
C LEU A 357 -4.77 3.36 -11.16
N ALA A 358 -3.58 3.67 -10.66
CA ALA A 358 -2.56 2.68 -10.37
C ALA A 358 -1.62 3.15 -9.25
N THR A 359 -1.29 2.22 -8.36
CA THR A 359 -0.21 2.34 -7.37
C THR A 359 0.89 1.33 -7.62
N SER A 360 0.66 0.29 -8.44
CA SER A 360 1.67 -0.70 -8.82
C SER A 360 1.63 -0.99 -10.30
N TYR A 361 2.83 -1.18 -10.92
CA TYR A 361 2.97 -1.49 -12.33
C TYR A 361 4.16 -2.42 -12.62
N HIS A 362 3.87 -3.62 -13.06
CA HIS A 362 4.82 -4.59 -13.61
C HIS A 362 4.19 -5.36 -14.78
N SER A 363 4.93 -6.25 -15.46
CA SER A 363 4.48 -6.91 -16.71
C SER A 363 3.14 -7.67 -16.60
N LYS A 364 2.71 -8.05 -15.39
CA LYS A 364 1.49 -8.84 -15.16
C LYS A 364 0.38 -8.09 -14.44
N PHE A 365 0.65 -6.85 -14.01
CA PHE A 365 -0.30 -6.06 -13.24
C PHE A 365 -0.10 -4.56 -13.45
N LEU A 366 -1.19 -3.83 -13.60
CA LEU A 366 -1.27 -2.37 -13.55
C LEU A 366 -2.58 -2.02 -12.84
N GLY A 367 -2.48 -1.42 -11.67
CA GLY A 367 -3.66 -1.08 -10.89
C GLY A 367 -3.34 -0.62 -9.47
N THR A 368 -4.37 -0.38 -8.68
CA THR A 368 -4.25 0.11 -7.31
C THR A 368 -4.45 -1.01 -6.31
N VAL A 369 -3.50 -1.14 -5.39
CA VAL A 369 -3.48 -2.12 -4.28
C VAL A 369 -3.00 -1.51 -2.96
N ASP A 370 -2.44 -0.30 -2.99
CA ASP A 370 -1.96 0.44 -1.82
C ASP A 370 -2.98 1.49 -1.41
N TYR A 371 -3.15 1.69 -0.09
CA TYR A 371 -4.12 2.65 0.46
C TYR A 371 -3.62 3.29 1.74
N LEU A 372 -4.16 4.50 2.02
CA LEU A 372 -4.07 5.21 3.28
C LEU A 372 -5.50 5.44 3.80
N TRP A 373 -5.94 4.56 4.70
CA TRP A 373 -7.23 4.65 5.37
C TRP A 373 -7.12 5.48 6.64
N TYR A 374 -8.13 6.27 6.95
CA TYR A 374 -8.19 7.06 8.18
C TYR A 374 -9.58 6.98 8.84
N SER A 375 -9.60 7.14 10.17
CA SER A 375 -10.83 7.17 10.98
C SER A 375 -11.25 8.60 11.33
N ASP A 376 -12.39 8.72 12.01
CA ASP A 376 -12.82 9.97 12.63
C ASP A 376 -11.73 10.57 13.55
N GLY A 377 -11.77 11.89 13.77
CA GLY A 377 -10.82 12.64 14.59
C GLY A 377 -9.66 13.28 13.83
N ILE A 378 -9.47 12.93 12.56
CA ILE A 378 -8.52 13.55 11.63
C ILE A 378 -9.15 13.74 10.25
N LEU A 379 -8.62 14.69 9.47
CA LEU A 379 -9.01 14.90 8.06
C LEU A 379 -7.77 15.06 7.19
N PRO A 380 -7.76 14.49 5.97
CA PRO A 380 -6.69 14.73 5.03
C PRO A 380 -6.76 16.18 4.50
N THR A 381 -5.62 16.87 4.49
CA THR A 381 -5.49 18.25 4.00
C THR A 381 -4.92 18.31 2.60
N ARG A 382 -4.06 17.35 2.24
CA ARG A 382 -3.52 17.16 0.90
C ARG A 382 -2.99 15.75 0.70
N VAL A 383 -2.92 15.34 -0.55
CA VAL A 383 -2.29 14.08 -0.96
C VAL A 383 -1.29 14.30 -2.08
N LEU A 384 -0.23 13.52 -2.11
CA LEU A 384 0.70 13.50 -3.23
C LEU A 384 0.10 12.70 -4.37
N ASP A 385 -0.32 13.34 -5.47
CA ASP A 385 -0.99 12.64 -6.56
C ASP A 385 -0.11 11.56 -7.19
N THR A 386 -0.73 10.58 -7.82
CA THR A 386 -0.04 9.51 -8.54
C THR A 386 0.32 9.94 -9.96
N VAL A 387 0.88 9.04 -10.74
CA VAL A 387 1.28 9.28 -12.12
C VAL A 387 0.17 8.84 -13.06
N SER A 388 -0.05 9.55 -14.17
CA SER A 388 -1.03 9.16 -15.18
C SER A 388 -0.73 7.77 -15.75
N ILE A 389 -1.76 7.00 -16.09
CA ILE A 389 -1.61 5.67 -16.73
C ILE A 389 -0.78 5.78 -18.02
N GLY A 390 -0.99 6.85 -18.80
CA GLY A 390 -0.24 7.07 -20.03
C GLY A 390 1.27 7.23 -19.80
N ASP A 391 1.66 7.93 -18.72
CA ASP A 391 3.06 8.09 -18.35
C ASP A 391 3.65 6.80 -17.77
N LEU A 392 2.90 6.09 -16.93
CA LEU A 392 3.31 4.79 -16.40
C LEU A 392 3.57 3.79 -17.52
N VAL A 393 2.64 3.64 -18.45
CA VAL A 393 2.79 2.71 -19.59
C VAL A 393 4.00 3.05 -20.44
N ARG A 394 4.31 4.35 -20.63
CA ARG A 394 5.52 4.77 -21.36
C ARG A 394 6.83 4.41 -20.67
N THR A 395 6.83 4.12 -19.36
CA THR A 395 8.04 3.61 -18.68
C THR A 395 8.39 2.18 -19.08
N GLY A 396 7.42 1.42 -19.58
CA GLY A 396 7.55 -0.03 -19.85
C GLY A 396 7.43 -0.90 -18.60
N GLY A 397 7.29 -0.31 -17.42
CA GLY A 397 7.20 -0.96 -16.10
C GLY A 397 7.99 -0.19 -15.05
N LEU A 398 7.66 -0.47 -13.79
CA LEU A 398 8.42 -0.01 -12.64
C LEU A 398 9.29 -1.17 -12.09
N PRO A 399 10.43 -0.87 -11.41
CA PRO A 399 11.01 0.45 -11.15
C PRO A 399 11.56 1.15 -12.41
N CYS A 400 11.73 2.47 -12.35
CA CYS A 400 12.23 3.27 -13.45
C CYS A 400 13.27 4.31 -13.02
N LYS A 401 13.61 5.26 -13.89
CA LYS A 401 14.60 6.30 -13.58
C LYS A 401 14.24 7.13 -12.33
N LYS A 402 12.96 7.41 -12.11
CA LYS A 402 12.47 8.31 -11.05
C LYS A 402 11.72 7.60 -9.92
N VAL A 403 11.38 6.34 -10.05
CA VAL A 403 10.66 5.52 -9.06
C VAL A 403 11.50 4.31 -8.70
N GLY A 404 11.76 4.12 -7.41
CA GLY A 404 12.66 3.08 -6.90
C GLY A 404 12.01 1.71 -6.67
N SER A 405 10.69 1.59 -6.79
CA SER A 405 9.90 0.37 -6.58
C SER A 405 9.00 0.10 -7.78
N ASP A 406 8.39 -1.08 -7.86
CA ASP A 406 7.27 -1.39 -8.75
C ASP A 406 5.92 -0.86 -8.21
N HIS A 407 5.95 -0.24 -7.03
CA HIS A 407 4.87 0.56 -6.47
C HIS A 407 5.18 2.06 -6.48
N LEU A 408 4.15 2.88 -6.44
CA LEU A 408 4.21 4.31 -6.16
C LEU A 408 3.87 4.53 -4.67
N ALA A 409 4.70 5.28 -3.96
CA ALA A 409 4.36 5.65 -2.60
C ALA A 409 3.05 6.46 -2.54
N LEU A 410 2.21 6.23 -1.55
CA LEU A 410 1.11 7.12 -1.20
C LEU A 410 1.57 8.03 -0.05
N VAL A 411 1.30 9.34 -0.15
CA VAL A 411 1.63 10.29 0.91
C VAL A 411 0.44 11.20 1.13
N SER A 412 -0.03 11.27 2.37
CA SER A 412 -1.13 12.13 2.78
C SER A 412 -0.73 12.97 3.98
N GLU A 413 -1.12 14.23 3.97
CA GLU A 413 -1.05 15.11 5.12
C GLU A 413 -2.44 15.15 5.78
N PHE A 414 -2.47 15.08 7.10
CA PHE A 414 -3.67 15.11 7.91
C PHE A 414 -3.61 16.24 8.92
N SER A 415 -4.78 16.74 9.31
CA SER A 415 -4.97 17.63 10.45
C SER A 415 -5.83 16.96 11.50
N PHE A 416 -5.51 17.13 12.77
CA PHE A 416 -6.41 16.75 13.86
C PHE A 416 -7.63 17.66 13.88
N LEU A 417 -8.79 17.09 14.21
CA LEU A 417 -10.02 17.83 14.44
C LEU A 417 -10.11 18.25 15.91
N ASP A 418 -10.32 19.53 16.16
CA ASP A 418 -10.58 20.01 17.51
C ASP A 418 -11.97 19.56 17.98
N ALA A 419 -12.07 19.04 19.19
CA ALA A 419 -13.32 18.55 19.76
C ALA A 419 -14.44 19.60 19.78
N ASN A 420 -14.09 20.88 19.77
CA ASN A 420 -15.03 22.01 19.78
C ASN A 420 -15.63 22.36 18.40
N ASN A 421 -15.06 21.82 17.30
CA ASN A 421 -15.53 22.13 15.94
C ASN A 421 -16.53 21.10 15.38
N THR A 422 -16.83 20.04 16.12
CA THR A 422 -17.79 19.01 15.69
C THR A 422 -19.25 19.51 15.72
N SER A 423 -19.52 20.57 16.46
CA SER A 423 -20.89 21.14 16.64
C SER A 423 -21.36 22.01 15.45
N THR A 424 -20.47 22.46 14.59
CA THR A 424 -20.82 23.42 13.52
C THR A 424 -21.25 22.75 12.21
N LYS A 425 -21.00 21.44 12.04
CA LYS A 425 -21.42 20.71 10.81
C LYS A 425 -22.88 20.26 10.79
N ILE A 426 -23.59 20.28 11.94
CA ILE A 426 -24.99 19.81 12.01
C ILE A 426 -25.99 20.91 11.62
N VAL A 427 -25.57 22.19 11.54
CA VAL A 427 -26.47 23.32 11.28
C VAL A 427 -26.55 23.69 9.79
N ALA A 428 -25.66 23.21 8.93
CA ALA A 428 -25.64 23.58 7.50
C ALA A 428 -26.51 22.71 6.57
N GLU A 429 -27.09 21.61 7.07
CA GLU A 429 -27.98 20.73 6.26
C GLU A 429 -29.47 20.87 6.62
N ALA A 430 -29.85 21.81 7.46
CA ALA A 430 -31.25 22.07 7.80
C ALA A 430 -31.62 23.52 7.48
N SER A 431 -31.78 23.84 6.19
CA SER A 431 -32.54 24.99 5.73
C SER A 431 -33.16 24.66 4.38
N PRO A 432 -34.45 25.03 4.18
CA PRO A 432 -35.42 24.39 3.31
C PRO A 432 -35.22 24.64 1.82
#